data_42377fc43c1a220a9f14af78f10e13a3
#
_entry.id   42377fc43c1a220a9f14af78f10e13a3
#
_cell.length_a   1.000
_cell.length_b   1.000
_cell.length_c   1.000
_cell.angle_alpha   90.00
_cell.angle_beta   90.00
_cell.angle_gamma   90.00
#
_symmetry.space_group_name_H-M   'P 1'
#
loop_
_entity.id
_entity.type
_entity.pdbx_description
1 polymer ?
#
loop_
_entity_poly.entity_id
_entity_poly.type
_entity_poly.pdbx_seq_one_letter_code
_entity_poly.pdbx_strand_id
1 'polypeptide(L)'
;MIALLPFVLILAAPRARAQGSAPETAPPLFPGGGLISYNSVFTTRGLLPDSSGGIPPTARPTFSHEGDFNITWGFHRNFDLTILVPIVTNRFASAGQPTVGGTGLGDAMLLAKYRFYRRDSQRGTTQASVTFGPKIPTGRTNLTDGNRSLLPASLQPGSGSTDFFIAANWTYTGLFNLKRLVADEDFHSLLRTPGTPATRLGSDIESRFWLSYRPYESKNVAREWFIGPALTWLHSQNDRISGVTQNGSGGDGLLAGVTSYVGLRPGMHVWLGMDWDVAHSTGATFMPVRRHIRFGITQQFRMHLW
;
A
#
# COMPACT_ATOMS: atom_id res chain seq x y z
N MET A 1 30.49 -24.35 -9.87
CA MET A 1 29.39 -25.33 -10.00
C MET A 1 28.34 -25.00 -8.94
N ILE A 2 27.35 -24.17 -9.30
CA ILE A 2 26.27 -23.72 -8.39
C ILE A 2 25.12 -24.68 -8.63
N ALA A 3 24.82 -25.50 -7.61
CA ALA A 3 23.71 -26.44 -7.63
C ALA A 3 22.39 -25.68 -7.45
N LEU A 4 21.59 -25.55 -8.52
CA LEU A 4 20.19 -25.16 -8.48
C LEU A 4 19.40 -26.30 -7.84
N LEU A 5 18.97 -26.13 -6.58
CA LEU A 5 17.98 -26.97 -5.94
C LEU A 5 16.60 -26.74 -6.58
N PRO A 6 15.93 -27.77 -7.09
CA PRO A 6 14.57 -27.62 -7.58
C PRO A 6 13.61 -27.50 -6.40
N PHE A 7 12.94 -26.36 -6.27
CA PHE A 7 11.80 -26.21 -5.39
C PHE A 7 10.63 -27.04 -5.93
N VAL A 8 10.37 -28.18 -5.32
CA VAL A 8 9.15 -28.96 -5.56
C VAL A 8 8.01 -28.32 -4.76
N LEU A 9 7.16 -27.57 -5.44
CA LEU A 9 5.95 -26.97 -4.89
C LEU A 9 4.87 -28.05 -4.79
N ILE A 10 4.67 -28.66 -3.62
CA ILE A 10 3.52 -29.53 -3.36
C ILE A 10 2.34 -28.66 -2.92
N LEU A 11 1.38 -28.48 -3.84
CA LEU A 11 0.13 -27.76 -3.63
C LEU A 11 -0.87 -28.63 -2.85
N ALA A 12 -0.66 -28.85 -1.56
CA ALA A 12 -1.68 -29.39 -0.68
C ALA A 12 -2.28 -28.21 0.14
N ALA A 13 -3.42 -27.69 -0.33
CA ALA A 13 -4.13 -26.65 0.37
C ALA A 13 -4.87 -27.23 1.59
N PRO A 14 -4.54 -26.87 2.84
CA PRO A 14 -5.42 -27.12 3.96
C PRO A 14 -6.64 -26.22 3.83
N ARG A 15 -7.81 -26.70 4.30
CA ARG A 15 -9.07 -25.94 4.39
C ARG A 15 -8.95 -24.77 5.38
N ALA A 16 -8.00 -23.89 5.19
CA ALA A 16 -7.98 -22.60 5.87
C ALA A 16 -8.93 -21.68 5.09
N ARG A 17 -9.97 -21.17 5.75
CA ARG A 17 -10.77 -20.07 5.22
C ARG A 17 -9.80 -18.93 4.96
N ALA A 18 -9.48 -18.73 3.69
CA ALA A 18 -8.62 -17.65 3.24
C ALA A 18 -9.41 -16.34 3.35
N GLN A 19 -9.41 -15.74 4.53
CA GLN A 19 -9.62 -14.30 4.63
C GLN A 19 -8.33 -13.65 4.20
N GLY A 20 -8.45 -12.76 3.21
CA GLY A 20 -7.34 -12.21 2.47
C GLY A 20 -6.20 -11.72 3.34
N SER A 21 -5.04 -12.23 3.08
CA SER A 21 -3.78 -11.72 3.59
C SER A 21 -3.27 -10.58 2.69
N ALA A 22 -4.11 -9.57 2.43
CA ALA A 22 -3.60 -8.30 2.00
C ALA A 22 -2.80 -7.68 3.17
N PRO A 23 -1.72 -6.94 2.92
CA PRO A 23 -0.99 -6.23 3.99
C PRO A 23 -1.92 -5.38 4.86
N GLU A 24 -3.04 -4.97 4.33
CA GLU A 24 -4.06 -4.08 4.88
C GLU A 24 -5.11 -4.78 5.77
N THR A 25 -5.00 -6.09 6.02
CA THR A 25 -5.95 -6.81 6.88
C THR A 25 -5.32 -7.33 8.16
N ALA A 26 -6.12 -7.48 9.23
CA ALA A 26 -5.62 -7.93 10.52
C ALA A 26 -5.14 -9.40 10.58
N PRO A 27 -5.70 -10.38 9.84
CA PRO A 27 -5.24 -11.74 9.90
C PRO A 27 -3.80 -11.91 9.39
N PRO A 28 -2.87 -12.43 10.21
CA PRO A 28 -1.57 -12.86 9.70
C PRO A 28 -1.69 -14.15 8.90
N LEU A 29 -0.64 -14.46 8.17
CA LEU A 29 -0.51 -15.73 7.46
C LEU A 29 -0.46 -16.89 8.46
N PHE A 30 -0.92 -18.08 8.04
CA PHE A 30 -0.86 -19.28 8.89
C PHE A 30 0.60 -19.74 9.10
N PRO A 31 0.92 -20.46 10.20
CA PRO A 31 2.27 -20.96 10.46
C PRO A 31 2.78 -21.86 9.34
N GLY A 32 4.00 -21.60 8.86
CA GLY A 32 4.58 -22.30 7.70
C GLY A 32 3.92 -21.92 6.37
N GLY A 33 3.06 -20.90 6.36
CA GLY A 33 2.52 -20.32 5.13
C GLY A 33 3.50 -19.38 4.46
N GLY A 34 3.50 -19.38 3.13
CA GLY A 34 4.13 -18.39 2.29
C GLY A 34 3.10 -17.67 1.45
N LEU A 35 3.37 -16.41 1.14
CA LEU A 35 2.56 -15.61 0.23
C LEU A 35 3.49 -14.82 -0.67
N ILE A 36 3.20 -14.85 -1.96
CA ILE A 36 3.78 -13.94 -2.94
C ILE A 36 2.63 -13.08 -3.47
N SER A 37 2.83 -11.78 -3.49
CA SER A 37 1.85 -10.86 -4.06
C SER A 37 2.50 -9.77 -4.90
N TYR A 38 1.74 -9.30 -5.86
CA TYR A 38 1.99 -8.07 -6.57
C TYR A 38 0.79 -7.15 -6.35
N ASN A 39 1.04 -5.97 -5.80
CA ASN A 39 0.03 -4.93 -5.61
C ASN A 39 0.42 -3.72 -6.44
N SER A 40 -0.54 -3.04 -7.00
CA SER A 40 -0.31 -1.90 -7.88
C SER A 40 -1.28 -0.78 -7.55
N VAL A 41 -0.75 0.44 -7.42
CA VAL A 41 -1.53 1.65 -7.15
C VAL A 41 -1.20 2.69 -8.20
N PHE A 42 -2.21 3.14 -8.92
CA PHE A 42 -2.14 4.29 -9.81
C PHE A 42 -2.79 5.48 -9.11
N THR A 43 -2.03 6.54 -8.93
CA THR A 43 -2.49 7.77 -8.29
C THR A 43 -2.48 8.90 -9.31
N THR A 44 -3.59 9.60 -9.44
CA THR A 44 -3.64 10.88 -10.15
C THR A 44 -3.89 12.01 -9.16
N ARG A 45 -3.18 13.13 -9.32
CA ARG A 45 -3.34 14.32 -8.47
C ARG A 45 -3.81 15.52 -9.29
N GLY A 46 -4.32 16.52 -8.58
CA GLY A 46 -4.62 17.84 -9.17
C GLY A 46 -3.36 18.51 -9.69
N LEU A 47 -3.52 19.47 -10.60
CA LEU A 47 -2.43 20.32 -11.07
C LEU A 47 -2.16 21.42 -10.04
N LEU A 48 -0.93 21.92 -9.99
CA LEU A 48 -0.63 23.15 -9.26
C LEU A 48 -1.32 24.34 -9.94
N PRO A 49 -1.92 25.26 -9.15
CA PRO A 49 -2.67 26.39 -9.70
C PRO A 49 -1.85 27.35 -10.55
N ASP A 50 -0.56 27.46 -10.31
CA ASP A 50 0.32 28.35 -11.09
C ASP A 50 1.76 27.80 -11.08
N SER A 51 2.25 27.39 -12.24
CA SER A 51 3.59 26.81 -12.39
C SER A 51 4.39 27.45 -13.52
N SER A 52 4.22 28.75 -13.75
CA SER A 52 4.96 29.51 -14.77
C SER A 52 6.48 29.56 -14.56
N GLY A 53 6.99 29.14 -13.40
CA GLY A 53 8.37 29.29 -12.97
C GLY A 53 9.24 28.01 -12.93
N GLY A 54 8.79 26.88 -13.49
CA GLY A 54 9.54 25.63 -13.41
C GLY A 54 8.97 24.59 -12.44
N ILE A 55 9.75 23.55 -12.08
CA ILE A 55 9.32 22.48 -11.18
C ILE A 55 9.53 22.93 -9.73
N PRO A 56 8.47 23.13 -8.92
CA PRO A 56 8.65 23.51 -7.51
C PRO A 56 9.38 22.39 -6.74
N PRO A 57 10.20 22.74 -5.74
CA PRO A 57 10.88 21.74 -4.90
C PRO A 57 9.93 20.82 -4.13
N THR A 58 8.69 21.28 -3.88
CA THR A 58 7.60 20.53 -3.23
C THR A 58 6.64 19.87 -4.22
N ALA A 59 6.94 19.90 -5.52
CA ALA A 59 6.08 19.30 -6.52
C ALA A 59 5.83 17.82 -6.21
N ARG A 60 4.56 17.40 -6.27
CA ARG A 60 4.17 15.99 -6.22
C ARG A 60 3.95 15.47 -7.63
N PRO A 61 4.11 14.15 -7.90
CA PRO A 61 3.74 13.62 -9.20
C PRO A 61 2.26 13.91 -9.50
N THR A 62 1.95 14.40 -10.70
CA THR A 62 0.56 14.50 -11.19
C THR A 62 0.00 13.11 -11.49
N PHE A 63 0.89 12.19 -11.86
CA PHE A 63 0.63 10.78 -12.00
C PHE A 63 1.75 10.00 -11.31
N SER A 64 1.38 9.02 -10.49
CA SER A 64 2.31 8.01 -9.97
C SER A 64 1.72 6.61 -10.12
N HIS A 65 2.62 5.67 -10.36
CA HIS A 65 2.35 4.24 -10.30
C HIS A 65 3.36 3.61 -9.37
N GLU A 66 2.89 2.86 -8.40
CA GLU A 66 3.70 2.05 -7.50
C GLU A 66 3.25 0.61 -7.62
N GLY A 67 4.18 -0.26 -7.94
CA GLY A 67 3.95 -1.70 -8.07
C GLY A 67 4.83 -2.45 -7.06
N ASP A 68 4.20 -3.04 -6.03
CA ASP A 68 4.87 -3.68 -4.90
C ASP A 68 4.95 -5.18 -5.08
N PHE A 69 6.15 -5.71 -5.12
CA PHE A 69 6.39 -7.14 -4.99
C PHE A 69 6.58 -7.49 -3.52
N ASN A 70 5.74 -8.38 -3.01
CA ASN A 70 5.77 -8.79 -1.61
C ASN A 70 6.02 -10.28 -1.50
N ILE A 71 6.88 -10.65 -0.55
CA ILE A 71 7.05 -12.02 -0.09
C ILE A 71 6.78 -12.00 1.42
N THR A 72 5.74 -12.74 1.84
CA THR A 72 5.37 -12.85 3.24
C THR A 72 5.56 -14.26 3.72
N TRP A 73 6.07 -14.40 4.92
CA TRP A 73 6.26 -15.68 5.60
C TRP A 73 5.61 -15.68 6.98
N GLY A 74 4.69 -16.65 7.22
CA GLY A 74 4.06 -16.89 8.50
C GLY A 74 4.93 -17.77 9.41
N PHE A 75 5.56 -17.15 10.41
CA PHE A 75 6.38 -17.86 11.39
C PHE A 75 5.55 -18.51 12.48
N HIS A 76 4.50 -17.79 12.90
CA HIS A 76 3.66 -18.18 14.01
C HIS A 76 2.20 -17.82 13.69
N ARG A 77 1.25 -18.45 14.39
CA ARG A 77 -0.20 -18.17 14.21
C ARG A 77 -0.59 -16.68 14.36
N ASN A 78 0.25 -15.89 15.01
CA ASN A 78 0.01 -14.47 15.26
C ASN A 78 1.08 -13.56 14.66
N PHE A 79 2.06 -14.11 13.93
CA PHE A 79 3.20 -13.35 13.48
C PHE A 79 3.63 -13.74 12.07
N ASP A 80 3.80 -12.76 11.21
CA ASP A 80 4.43 -12.89 9.89
C ASP A 80 5.46 -11.80 9.62
N LEU A 81 6.32 -12.06 8.66
CA LEU A 81 7.31 -11.12 8.12
C LEU A 81 7.07 -10.96 6.63
N THR A 82 7.19 -9.72 6.16
CA THR A 82 7.06 -9.36 4.75
C THR A 82 8.28 -8.58 4.28
N ILE A 83 8.83 -8.98 3.15
CA ILE A 83 9.76 -8.16 2.37
C ILE A 83 8.94 -7.55 1.23
N LEU A 84 9.02 -6.22 1.09
CA LEU A 84 8.36 -5.45 0.05
C LEU A 84 9.41 -4.74 -0.78
N VAL A 85 9.33 -4.86 -2.11
CA VAL A 85 10.20 -4.16 -3.06
C VAL A 85 9.33 -3.44 -4.08
N PRO A 86 9.28 -2.09 -4.07
CA PRO A 86 8.46 -1.33 -4.98
C PRO A 86 9.18 -1.00 -6.29
N ILE A 87 8.42 -0.95 -7.37
CA ILE A 87 8.80 -0.28 -8.63
C ILE A 87 7.93 0.97 -8.74
N VAL A 88 8.56 2.13 -8.77
CA VAL A 88 7.87 3.42 -8.74
C VAL A 88 8.07 4.15 -10.05
N THR A 89 6.97 4.65 -10.62
CA THR A 89 6.95 5.58 -11.75
C THR A 89 6.31 6.87 -11.29
N ASN A 90 7.05 7.97 -11.35
CA ASN A 90 6.56 9.30 -11.05
C ASN A 90 6.61 10.17 -12.29
N ARG A 91 5.53 10.92 -12.56
CA ARG A 91 5.44 11.89 -13.66
C ARG A 91 4.83 13.17 -13.14
N PHE A 92 5.47 14.28 -13.45
CA PHE A 92 4.98 15.62 -13.18
C PHE A 92 4.70 16.33 -14.50
N ALA A 93 3.48 16.77 -14.67
CA ALA A 93 3.04 17.59 -15.80
C ALA A 93 2.60 18.96 -15.29
N SER A 94 2.98 20.01 -16.00
CA SER A 94 2.58 21.38 -15.78
C SER A 94 2.15 21.99 -17.11
N ALA A 95 1.26 22.98 -17.06
CA ALA A 95 0.76 23.63 -18.27
C ALA A 95 1.93 24.24 -19.08
N GLY A 96 2.01 23.91 -20.36
CA GLY A 96 3.04 24.45 -21.28
C GLY A 96 4.46 23.94 -21.07
N GLN A 97 4.68 22.97 -20.16
CA GLN A 97 6.00 22.39 -19.89
C GLN A 97 6.06 20.90 -20.28
N PRO A 98 7.23 20.39 -20.71
CA PRO A 98 7.39 18.96 -20.92
C PRO A 98 7.14 18.17 -19.64
N THR A 99 6.53 16.99 -19.78
CA THR A 99 6.37 16.06 -18.65
C THR A 99 7.73 15.55 -18.21
N VAL A 100 8.02 15.66 -16.92
CA VAL A 100 9.27 15.17 -16.30
C VAL A 100 8.98 14.04 -15.32
N GLY A 101 10.00 13.24 -15.04
CA GLY A 101 9.90 12.11 -14.11
C GLY A 101 10.59 10.87 -14.65
N GLY A 102 10.33 9.73 -14.02
CA GLY A 102 10.91 8.46 -14.48
C GLY A 102 10.43 7.26 -13.67
N THR A 103 10.98 6.12 -14.04
CA THR A 103 10.71 4.83 -13.43
C THR A 103 11.98 4.27 -12.80
N GLY A 104 11.86 3.60 -11.67
CA GLY A 104 12.98 2.92 -11.01
C GLY A 104 12.54 2.09 -9.83
N LEU A 105 13.49 1.36 -9.24
CA LEU A 105 13.28 0.72 -7.94
C LEU A 105 13.08 1.80 -6.89
N GLY A 106 12.07 1.60 -6.06
CA GLY A 106 11.85 2.39 -4.86
C GLY A 106 12.56 1.80 -3.64
N ASP A 107 12.26 2.34 -2.47
CA ASP A 107 12.88 1.91 -1.21
C ASP A 107 12.23 0.64 -0.69
N ALA A 108 13.01 -0.40 -0.46
CA ALA A 108 12.53 -1.67 0.08
C ALA A 108 12.06 -1.53 1.54
N MET A 109 11.10 -2.36 1.95
CA MET A 109 10.62 -2.42 3.34
C MET A 109 10.75 -3.84 3.89
N LEU A 110 11.07 -3.93 5.18
CA LEU A 110 11.00 -5.16 5.95
C LEU A 110 9.96 -4.97 7.05
N LEU A 111 8.84 -5.67 6.94
CA LEU A 111 7.67 -5.45 7.78
C LEU A 111 7.37 -6.68 8.64
N ALA A 112 7.13 -6.46 9.92
CA ALA A 112 6.67 -7.48 10.87
C ALA A 112 5.22 -7.18 11.23
N LYS A 113 4.33 -8.16 11.07
CA LYS A 113 2.93 -8.07 11.52
C LYS A 113 2.73 -8.96 12.73
N TYR A 114 2.11 -8.39 13.77
CA TYR A 114 1.73 -9.11 14.99
C TYR A 114 0.26 -8.92 15.28
N ARG A 115 -0.51 -10.04 15.25
CA ARG A 115 -1.90 -10.07 15.70
C ARG A 115 -1.96 -10.20 17.21
N PHE A 116 -2.30 -9.12 17.87
CA PHE A 116 -2.40 -9.08 19.35
C PHE A 116 -3.80 -9.44 19.86
N TYR A 117 -4.83 -9.38 19.03
CA TYR A 117 -6.20 -9.68 19.41
C TYR A 117 -6.90 -10.58 18.40
N ARG A 118 -7.60 -11.58 18.91
CA ARG A 118 -8.55 -12.40 18.16
C ARG A 118 -9.65 -12.91 19.09
N ARG A 119 -10.90 -12.70 18.69
CA ARG A 119 -12.08 -13.24 19.34
C ARG A 119 -12.99 -13.90 18.33
N ASP A 120 -13.17 -15.20 18.48
CA ASP A 120 -14.11 -15.97 17.68
C ASP A 120 -15.45 -16.10 18.43
N SER A 121 -16.55 -15.96 17.71
CA SER A 121 -17.91 -16.13 18.22
C SER A 121 -18.77 -16.87 17.21
N GLN A 122 -19.95 -17.32 17.59
CA GLN A 122 -20.90 -17.93 16.64
C GLN A 122 -21.36 -16.95 15.55
N ARG A 123 -21.25 -15.65 15.80
CA ARG A 123 -21.70 -14.57 14.91
C ARG A 123 -20.61 -14.11 13.95
N GLY A 124 -19.34 -14.27 14.31
CA GLY A 124 -18.21 -13.85 13.49
C GLY A 124 -16.89 -13.82 14.26
N THR A 125 -15.86 -13.34 13.61
CA THR A 125 -14.51 -13.21 14.16
C THR A 125 -14.07 -11.77 14.15
N THR A 126 -13.53 -11.28 15.26
CA THR A 126 -12.86 -9.98 15.37
C THR A 126 -11.38 -10.21 15.53
N GLN A 127 -10.57 -9.47 14.78
CA GLN A 127 -9.12 -9.54 14.85
C GLN A 127 -8.52 -8.13 14.80
N ALA A 128 -7.40 -7.94 15.52
CA ALA A 128 -6.60 -6.74 15.42
C ALA A 128 -5.11 -7.07 15.40
N SER A 129 -4.35 -6.34 14.58
CA SER A 129 -2.92 -6.51 14.42
C SER A 129 -2.22 -5.16 14.29
N VAL A 130 -0.92 -5.16 14.57
CA VAL A 130 -0.01 -4.07 14.24
C VAL A 130 1.01 -4.58 13.22
N THR A 131 1.40 -3.71 12.31
CA THR A 131 2.48 -3.96 11.34
C THR A 131 3.50 -2.85 11.49
N PHE A 132 4.77 -3.18 11.54
CA PHE A 132 5.83 -2.18 11.70
C PHE A 132 7.12 -2.65 11.05
N GLY A 133 7.97 -1.70 10.68
CA GLY A 133 9.30 -2.03 10.19
C GLY A 133 9.99 -0.88 9.44
N PRO A 134 11.28 -1.04 9.16
CA PRO A 134 12.06 -0.05 8.45
C PRO A 134 11.77 -0.06 6.95
N LYS A 135 11.78 1.13 6.37
CA LYS A 135 11.98 1.38 4.94
C LYS A 135 13.45 1.73 4.73
N ILE A 136 14.12 0.99 3.85
CA ILE A 136 15.56 1.08 3.60
C ILE A 136 15.79 1.85 2.29
N PRO A 137 16.73 2.82 2.22
CA PRO A 137 16.95 3.67 1.05
C PRO A 137 17.68 2.93 -0.08
N THR A 138 17.03 1.93 -0.66
CA THR A 138 17.54 1.14 -1.79
C THR A 138 17.13 1.70 -3.14
N GLY A 139 16.21 2.65 -3.14
CA GLY A 139 15.63 3.21 -4.35
C GLY A 139 16.52 4.23 -5.05
N ARG A 140 16.18 4.46 -6.32
CA ARG A 140 16.92 5.40 -7.16
C ARG A 140 16.57 6.85 -6.80
N THR A 141 17.61 7.69 -6.57
CA THR A 141 17.47 9.10 -6.14
C THR A 141 18.19 10.10 -7.05
N ASN A 142 18.64 9.69 -8.24
CA ASN A 142 19.46 10.48 -9.14
C ASN A 142 18.83 10.74 -10.50
N LEU A 143 17.50 10.75 -10.58
CA LEU A 143 16.80 11.15 -11.80
C LEU A 143 16.95 12.65 -12.03
N THR A 144 17.20 13.02 -13.28
CA THR A 144 17.37 14.41 -13.72
C THR A 144 16.29 14.79 -14.74
N ASP A 145 16.06 16.08 -14.88
CA ASP A 145 15.27 16.66 -15.98
C ASP A 145 16.08 16.73 -17.31
N GLY A 146 15.47 17.30 -18.34
CA GLY A 146 16.13 17.50 -19.65
C GLY A 146 17.35 18.41 -19.60
N ASN A 147 17.49 19.24 -18.58
CA ASN A 147 18.62 20.15 -18.37
C ASN A 147 19.71 19.56 -17.44
N ARG A 148 19.60 18.29 -17.10
CA ARG A 148 20.46 17.56 -16.14
C ARG A 148 20.39 18.07 -14.71
N SER A 149 19.38 18.85 -14.35
CA SER A 149 19.09 19.25 -12.97
C SER A 149 18.41 18.09 -12.23
N LEU A 150 18.81 17.86 -10.98
CA LEU A 150 18.22 16.80 -10.16
C LEU A 150 16.75 17.08 -9.91
N LEU A 151 15.90 16.09 -10.17
CA LEU A 151 14.46 16.19 -9.87
C LEU A 151 14.22 16.28 -8.35
N PRO A 152 13.14 16.98 -7.93
CA PRO A 152 12.72 17.01 -6.52
C PRO A 152 12.59 15.61 -5.92
N ALA A 153 12.84 15.48 -4.61
CA ALA A 153 12.82 14.19 -3.90
C ALA A 153 11.51 13.42 -4.08
N SER A 154 10.37 14.12 -4.14
CA SER A 154 9.05 13.54 -4.36
C SER A 154 8.81 12.96 -5.76
N LEU A 155 9.65 13.33 -6.73
CA LEU A 155 9.62 12.80 -8.10
C LEU A 155 10.64 11.68 -8.31
N GLN A 156 11.51 11.43 -7.33
CA GLN A 156 12.44 10.31 -7.35
C GLN A 156 11.71 9.01 -6.99
N PRO A 157 12.11 7.85 -7.53
CA PRO A 157 11.60 6.54 -7.10
C PRO A 157 11.93 6.22 -5.64
N GLY A 158 13.13 6.54 -5.20
CA GLY A 158 13.59 6.40 -3.81
C GLY A 158 13.66 7.73 -3.09
N SER A 159 13.55 7.72 -1.78
CA SER A 159 13.63 8.92 -0.94
C SER A 159 15.05 9.24 -0.46
N GLY A 160 15.95 8.25 -0.50
CA GLY A 160 17.29 8.36 0.10
C GLY A 160 17.26 8.47 1.63
N SER A 161 16.12 8.17 2.27
CA SER A 161 15.94 8.20 3.73
C SER A 161 15.62 6.82 4.28
N THR A 162 16.10 6.53 5.49
CA THR A 162 15.64 5.38 6.27
C THR A 162 14.42 5.81 7.06
N ASP A 163 13.24 5.36 6.64
CA ASP A 163 11.98 5.72 7.28
C ASP A 163 11.43 4.55 8.10
N PHE A 164 10.37 4.77 8.85
CA PHE A 164 9.74 3.74 9.66
C PHE A 164 8.25 3.65 9.34
N PHE A 165 7.81 2.47 8.93
CA PHE A 165 6.41 2.16 8.68
C PHE A 165 5.75 1.62 9.95
N ILE A 166 4.54 2.09 10.24
CA ILE A 166 3.67 1.57 11.29
C ILE A 166 2.23 1.51 10.77
N ALA A 167 1.54 0.40 11.09
CA ALA A 167 0.12 0.26 10.78
C ALA A 167 -0.62 -0.45 11.92
N ALA A 168 -1.91 -0.14 12.03
CA ALA A 168 -2.87 -0.85 12.86
C ALA A 168 -4.01 -1.33 11.97
N ASN A 169 -4.30 -2.63 12.01
CA ASN A 169 -5.33 -3.23 11.20
C ASN A 169 -6.40 -3.85 12.09
N TRP A 170 -7.65 -3.71 11.69
CA TRP A 170 -8.79 -4.31 12.34
C TRP A 170 -9.70 -4.97 11.32
N THR A 171 -10.09 -6.22 11.59
CA THR A 171 -11.00 -7.00 10.73
C THR A 171 -12.13 -7.56 11.56
N TYR A 172 -13.35 -7.34 11.14
CA TYR A 172 -14.55 -7.91 11.72
C TYR A 172 -15.38 -8.64 10.67
N THR A 173 -15.55 -9.95 10.84
CA THR A 173 -16.42 -10.78 9.99
C THR A 173 -17.72 -11.07 10.70
N GLY A 174 -18.85 -10.99 9.99
CA GLY A 174 -20.17 -11.24 10.55
C GLY A 174 -20.82 -10.00 11.17
N LEU A 175 -20.53 -8.83 10.65
CA LEU A 175 -21.08 -7.56 11.09
C LEU A 175 -22.63 -7.61 11.11
N PHE A 176 -23.25 -7.05 12.17
CA PHE A 176 -24.71 -7.07 12.38
C PHE A 176 -25.35 -8.46 12.37
N ASN A 177 -24.63 -9.51 12.77
CA ASN A 177 -25.02 -10.91 12.65
C ASN A 177 -25.17 -11.44 11.20
N LEU A 178 -24.75 -10.67 10.24
CA LEU A 178 -24.74 -11.05 8.83
C LEU A 178 -23.38 -11.67 8.48
N LYS A 179 -23.29 -13.00 8.46
CA LYS A 179 -22.05 -13.75 8.17
C LYS A 179 -21.38 -13.38 6.84
N ARG A 180 -22.12 -12.70 5.96
CA ARG A 180 -21.66 -12.24 4.65
C ARG A 180 -21.05 -10.86 4.64
N LEU A 181 -21.13 -10.12 5.77
CA LEU A 181 -20.51 -8.80 5.88
C LEU A 181 -19.16 -8.89 6.59
N VAL A 182 -18.20 -8.21 6.03
CA VAL A 182 -16.84 -8.05 6.59
C VAL A 182 -16.52 -6.56 6.59
N ALA A 183 -16.04 -6.07 7.71
CA ALA A 183 -15.51 -4.73 7.84
C ALA A 183 -14.01 -4.83 8.12
N ASP A 184 -13.22 -4.11 7.35
CA ASP A 184 -11.78 -3.97 7.52
C ASP A 184 -11.44 -2.49 7.71
N GLU A 185 -10.53 -2.21 8.63
CA GLU A 185 -9.92 -0.91 8.85
C GLU A 185 -8.41 -1.09 8.81
N ASP A 186 -7.76 -0.28 8.00
CA ASP A 186 -6.32 -0.11 7.93
C ASP A 186 -5.97 1.33 8.26
N PHE A 187 -5.16 1.52 9.26
CA PHE A 187 -4.56 2.81 9.61
C PHE A 187 -3.06 2.67 9.54
N HIS A 188 -2.40 3.43 8.68
CA HIS A 188 -0.95 3.38 8.59
C HIS A 188 -0.30 4.75 8.44
N SER A 189 0.98 4.79 8.79
CA SER A 189 1.82 5.97 8.65
C SER A 189 3.23 5.57 8.25
N LEU A 190 3.80 6.36 7.36
CA LEU A 190 5.22 6.33 7.05
C LEU A 190 5.90 7.53 7.73
N LEU A 191 6.61 7.25 8.82
CA LEU A 191 7.37 8.24 9.58
C LEU A 191 8.68 8.51 8.85
N ARG A 192 8.77 9.68 8.23
CA ARG A 192 9.89 10.03 7.34
C ARG A 192 11.01 10.73 8.07
N THR A 193 12.25 10.40 7.68
CA THR A 193 13.47 11.09 8.09
C THR A 193 14.03 11.94 6.94
N PRO A 194 15.02 12.79 7.17
CA PRO A 194 15.69 13.51 6.09
C PRO A 194 16.36 12.55 5.09
N GLY A 195 16.13 12.79 3.81
CA GLY A 195 16.70 12.05 2.69
C GLY A 195 17.60 12.93 1.80
N THR A 196 17.69 12.58 0.54
CA THR A 196 18.52 13.28 -0.46
C THR A 196 17.64 14.12 -1.40
N PRO A 197 18.03 15.35 -1.78
CA PRO A 197 19.06 16.23 -1.19
C PRO A 197 18.48 17.05 -0.03
N ALA A 198 18.95 16.82 1.21
CA ALA A 198 18.55 17.54 2.42
C ALA A 198 17.03 17.83 2.57
N THR A 199 16.21 16.95 1.99
CA THR A 199 14.76 17.07 1.96
C THR A 199 14.13 15.99 2.84
N ARG A 200 13.28 16.41 3.77
CA ARG A 200 12.38 15.52 4.48
C ARG A 200 10.99 15.71 3.88
N LEU A 201 10.53 14.71 3.18
CA LEU A 201 9.13 14.68 2.74
C LEU A 201 8.21 14.61 3.97
N GLY A 202 7.04 15.22 3.90
CA GLY A 202 6.04 15.12 4.96
C GLY A 202 5.69 13.66 5.25
N SER A 203 5.52 13.32 6.52
CA SER A 203 5.00 12.01 6.89
C SER A 203 3.56 11.88 6.42
N ASP A 204 3.23 10.73 5.84
CA ASP A 204 1.91 10.44 5.35
C ASP A 204 1.16 9.56 6.36
N ILE A 205 -0.12 9.82 6.54
CA ILE A 205 -1.05 9.00 7.32
C ILE A 205 -2.19 8.64 6.39
N GLU A 206 -2.54 7.36 6.33
CA GLU A 206 -3.71 6.88 5.61
C GLU A 206 -4.58 6.08 6.57
N SER A 207 -5.89 6.32 6.55
CA SER A 207 -6.89 5.48 7.19
C SER A 207 -7.88 5.04 6.13
N ARG A 208 -8.05 3.74 5.98
CA ARG A 208 -8.94 3.14 4.99
C ARG A 208 -9.90 2.18 5.64
N PHE A 209 -11.17 2.50 5.53
CA PHE A 209 -12.27 1.63 5.91
C PHE A 209 -12.88 0.97 4.68
N TRP A 210 -13.08 -0.36 4.73
CA TRP A 210 -13.72 -1.13 3.68
C TRP A 210 -14.82 -2.01 4.27
N LEU A 211 -16.06 -1.82 3.80
CA LEU A 211 -17.20 -2.67 4.14
C LEU A 211 -17.53 -3.58 2.97
N SER A 212 -17.21 -4.84 3.08
CA SER A 212 -17.41 -5.81 2.00
C SER A 212 -18.59 -6.75 2.26
N TYR A 213 -19.30 -7.06 1.19
CA TYR A 213 -20.35 -8.04 1.17
C TYR A 213 -19.97 -9.23 0.29
N ARG A 214 -20.25 -10.45 0.77
CA ARG A 214 -20.10 -11.69 0.04
C ARG A 214 -21.44 -12.11 -0.57
N PRO A 215 -21.67 -11.91 -1.89
CA PRO A 215 -22.98 -12.13 -2.51
C PRO A 215 -23.47 -13.57 -2.42
N TYR A 216 -22.56 -14.55 -2.45
CA TYR A 216 -22.90 -15.97 -2.32
C TYR A 216 -21.86 -16.71 -1.47
N GLU A 217 -22.34 -17.75 -0.79
CA GLU A 217 -21.46 -18.69 -0.09
C GLU A 217 -21.07 -19.80 -1.07
N SER A 218 -19.82 -19.81 -1.47
CA SER A 218 -19.26 -20.93 -2.21
C SER A 218 -18.80 -22.02 -1.22
N LYS A 219 -19.22 -23.26 -1.45
CA LYS A 219 -18.64 -24.42 -0.75
C LYS A 219 -17.17 -24.61 -1.14
N ASN A 220 -16.76 -24.02 -2.25
CA ASN A 220 -15.40 -24.02 -2.74
C ASN A 220 -14.76 -22.66 -2.42
N VAL A 221 -13.83 -22.63 -1.45
CA VAL A 221 -13.06 -21.45 -1.02
C VAL A 221 -12.36 -20.74 -2.19
N ALA A 222 -12.12 -21.46 -3.30
CA ALA A 222 -11.54 -20.92 -4.51
C ALA A 222 -12.43 -19.97 -5.31
N ARG A 223 -13.70 -19.76 -4.92
CA ARG A 223 -14.65 -18.90 -5.64
C ARG A 223 -15.33 -17.88 -4.72
N GLU A 224 -14.63 -17.44 -3.71
CA GLU A 224 -15.15 -16.37 -2.85
C GLU A 224 -15.09 -15.04 -3.60
N TRP A 225 -16.18 -14.30 -3.54
CA TRP A 225 -16.27 -12.95 -4.07
C TRP A 225 -16.75 -12.01 -2.98
N PHE A 226 -16.00 -10.94 -2.78
CA PHE A 226 -16.33 -9.84 -1.89
C PHE A 226 -16.36 -8.55 -2.70
N ILE A 227 -17.34 -7.71 -2.43
CA ILE A 227 -17.47 -6.38 -3.05
C ILE A 227 -18.06 -5.42 -2.03
N GLY A 228 -17.63 -4.18 -2.06
CA GLY A 228 -18.22 -3.16 -1.21
C GLY A 228 -17.55 -1.80 -1.28
N PRO A 229 -18.19 -0.81 -0.63
CA PRO A 229 -17.65 0.54 -0.56
C PRO A 229 -16.40 0.61 0.28
N ALA A 230 -15.53 1.55 -0.07
CA ALA A 230 -14.34 1.94 0.67
C ALA A 230 -14.34 3.45 0.92
N LEU A 231 -13.79 3.86 2.04
CA LEU A 231 -13.53 5.26 2.40
C LEU A 231 -12.08 5.38 2.81
N THR A 232 -11.34 6.31 2.23
CA THR A 232 -9.92 6.51 2.51
C THR A 232 -9.69 7.97 2.90
N TRP A 233 -9.21 8.20 4.11
CA TRP A 233 -8.70 9.49 4.53
C TRP A 233 -7.18 9.50 4.41
N LEU A 234 -6.66 10.58 3.83
CA LEU A 234 -5.25 10.83 3.61
C LEU A 234 -4.85 12.12 4.32
N HIS A 235 -3.75 12.07 5.04
CA HIS A 235 -3.12 13.25 5.61
C HIS A 235 -1.64 13.25 5.29
N SER A 236 -1.14 14.35 4.72
CA SER A 236 0.29 14.56 4.49
C SER A 236 0.77 15.76 5.28
N GLN A 237 1.80 15.58 6.07
CA GLN A 237 2.49 16.68 6.73
C GLN A 237 3.23 17.55 5.71
N ASN A 238 3.58 18.79 6.11
CA ASN A 238 4.41 19.65 5.30
C ASN A 238 5.83 19.10 5.12
N ASP A 239 6.37 19.25 3.93
CA ASP A 239 7.76 18.93 3.62
C ASP A 239 8.72 19.90 4.34
N ARG A 240 9.96 19.47 4.52
CA ARG A 240 11.05 20.32 5.00
C ARG A 240 12.24 20.22 4.04
N ILE A 241 12.71 21.38 3.58
CA ILE A 241 13.86 21.50 2.68
C ILE A 241 14.95 22.25 3.45
N SER A 242 16.12 21.65 3.59
CA SER A 242 17.23 22.19 4.39
C SER A 242 16.80 22.64 5.80
N GLY A 243 15.91 21.87 6.43
CA GLY A 243 15.37 22.16 7.76
C GLY A 243 14.20 23.15 7.81
N VAL A 244 13.91 23.87 6.72
CA VAL A 244 12.83 24.85 6.63
C VAL A 244 11.52 24.18 6.22
N THR A 245 10.46 24.38 7.00
CA THR A 245 9.13 23.87 6.71
C THR A 245 8.53 24.59 5.50
N GLN A 246 8.04 23.84 4.52
CA GLN A 246 7.39 24.36 3.32
C GLN A 246 5.88 24.43 3.57
N ASN A 247 5.41 25.55 4.09
CA ASN A 247 4.00 25.73 4.42
C ASN A 247 3.10 25.53 3.19
N GLY A 248 2.01 24.80 3.37
CA GLY A 248 1.04 24.51 2.30
C GLY A 248 1.45 23.38 1.34
N SER A 249 2.54 22.63 1.63
CA SER A 249 2.92 21.43 0.86
C SER A 249 2.24 20.15 1.38
N GLY A 250 1.72 20.18 2.59
CA GLY A 250 0.87 19.15 3.18
C GLY A 250 -0.61 19.48 3.13
N GLY A 251 -1.45 18.50 3.44
CA GLY A 251 -2.91 18.68 3.47
C GLY A 251 -3.66 17.37 3.65
N ASP A 252 -4.98 17.47 3.57
CA ASP A 252 -5.92 16.38 3.77
C ASP A 252 -6.65 16.02 2.49
N GLY A 253 -7.03 14.75 2.37
CA GLY A 253 -7.91 14.25 1.31
C GLY A 253 -8.85 13.18 1.83
N LEU A 254 -10.07 13.16 1.32
CA LEU A 254 -11.06 12.11 1.56
C LEU A 254 -11.46 11.52 0.22
N LEU A 255 -11.25 10.22 0.08
CA LEU A 255 -11.62 9.48 -1.12
C LEU A 255 -12.73 8.48 -0.75
N ALA A 256 -13.68 8.32 -1.64
CA ALA A 256 -14.68 7.25 -1.56
C ALA A 256 -14.61 6.38 -2.81
N GLY A 257 -14.84 5.09 -2.63
CA GLY A 257 -14.68 4.15 -3.73
C GLY A 257 -15.34 2.82 -3.53
N VAL A 258 -14.99 1.88 -4.40
CA VAL A 258 -15.45 0.51 -4.37
C VAL A 258 -14.24 -0.42 -4.51
N THR A 259 -14.26 -1.49 -3.74
CA THR A 259 -13.25 -2.56 -3.86
C THR A 259 -13.96 -3.90 -4.07
N SER A 260 -13.38 -4.71 -4.95
CA SER A 260 -13.80 -6.09 -5.21
C SER A 260 -12.61 -7.03 -5.06
N TYR A 261 -12.86 -8.17 -4.45
CA TYR A 261 -11.88 -9.23 -4.21
C TYR A 261 -12.46 -10.56 -4.66
N VAL A 262 -11.71 -11.30 -5.46
CA VAL A 262 -12.17 -12.56 -6.07
C VAL A 262 -11.12 -13.65 -5.87
N GLY A 263 -11.53 -14.78 -5.30
CA GLY A 263 -10.76 -16.01 -5.31
C GLY A 263 -10.86 -16.69 -6.67
N LEU A 264 -9.73 -16.95 -7.32
CA LEU A 264 -9.67 -17.63 -8.62
C LEU A 264 -9.46 -19.14 -8.48
N ARG A 265 -8.62 -19.53 -7.54
CA ARG A 265 -8.31 -20.92 -7.18
C ARG A 265 -7.82 -20.98 -5.73
N PRO A 266 -7.70 -22.18 -5.12
CA PRO A 266 -7.18 -22.29 -3.76
C PRO A 266 -5.87 -21.53 -3.59
N GLY A 267 -5.86 -20.58 -2.66
CA GLY A 267 -4.70 -19.74 -2.35
C GLY A 267 -4.40 -18.63 -3.36
N MET A 268 -5.14 -18.52 -4.47
CA MET A 268 -4.94 -17.44 -5.45
C MET A 268 -6.11 -16.46 -5.47
N HIS A 269 -5.81 -15.20 -5.30
CA HIS A 269 -6.81 -14.13 -5.25
C HIS A 269 -6.39 -12.94 -6.11
N VAL A 270 -7.37 -12.24 -6.64
CA VAL A 270 -7.19 -10.94 -7.29
C VAL A 270 -8.14 -9.95 -6.66
N TRP A 271 -7.72 -8.69 -6.62
CA TRP A 271 -8.57 -7.62 -6.13
C TRP A 271 -8.38 -6.36 -6.98
N LEU A 272 -9.43 -5.56 -7.03
CA LEU A 272 -9.49 -4.29 -7.74
C LEU A 272 -10.21 -3.28 -6.86
N GLY A 273 -9.64 -2.08 -6.72
CA GLY A 273 -10.24 -0.95 -6.04
C GLY A 273 -10.16 0.30 -6.89
N MET A 274 -11.18 1.14 -6.79
CA MET A 274 -11.21 2.46 -7.42
C MET A 274 -11.77 3.45 -6.41
N ASP A 275 -10.98 4.48 -6.10
CA ASP A 275 -11.35 5.53 -5.17
C ASP A 275 -11.27 6.89 -5.87
N TRP A 276 -12.22 7.78 -5.58
CA TRP A 276 -12.32 9.13 -6.13
C TRP A 276 -12.34 10.18 -5.01
N ASP A 277 -11.78 11.32 -5.29
CA ASP A 277 -11.79 12.49 -4.41
C ASP A 277 -13.23 12.95 -4.11
N VAL A 278 -13.55 13.02 -2.83
CA VAL A 278 -14.82 13.56 -2.31
C VAL A 278 -14.61 14.93 -1.69
N ALA A 279 -13.52 15.07 -0.94
CA ALA A 279 -13.17 16.32 -0.29
C ALA A 279 -11.64 16.39 -0.06
N HIS A 280 -11.10 17.57 -0.13
CA HIS A 280 -9.68 17.82 0.17
C HIS A 280 -9.47 19.22 0.70
N SER A 281 -8.38 19.40 1.46
CA SER A 281 -7.93 20.73 1.85
C SER A 281 -7.33 21.46 0.65
N THR A 282 -7.41 22.79 0.68
CA THR A 282 -6.76 23.65 -0.31
C THR A 282 -5.53 24.28 0.31
N GLY A 283 -4.38 24.12 -0.33
CA GLY A 283 -3.10 24.75 0.07
C GLY A 283 -2.39 25.31 -1.15
N ALA A 284 -1.52 26.28 -0.96
CA ALA A 284 -0.86 26.98 -2.06
C ALA A 284 -0.04 26.05 -2.97
N THR A 285 0.53 24.97 -2.41
CA THR A 285 1.34 23.98 -3.14
C THR A 285 0.85 22.54 -2.92
N PHE A 286 -0.26 22.33 -2.21
CA PHE A 286 -0.82 21.02 -1.99
C PHE A 286 -1.48 20.49 -3.26
N MET A 287 -1.11 19.29 -3.66
CA MET A 287 -1.67 18.58 -4.82
C MET A 287 -2.54 17.41 -4.33
N PRO A 288 -3.87 17.62 -4.18
CA PRO A 288 -4.74 16.58 -3.66
C PRO A 288 -4.79 15.37 -4.59
N VAL A 289 -4.93 14.19 -3.99
CA VAL A 289 -5.20 12.97 -4.74
C VAL A 289 -6.61 13.05 -5.32
N ARG A 290 -6.75 12.88 -6.63
CA ARG A 290 -8.03 12.90 -7.34
C ARG A 290 -8.60 11.52 -7.55
N ARG A 291 -7.72 10.52 -7.73
CA ARG A 291 -8.11 9.14 -7.96
C ARG A 291 -7.02 8.19 -7.55
N HIS A 292 -7.42 7.09 -6.92
CA HIS A 292 -6.65 5.87 -6.82
C HIS A 292 -7.30 4.76 -7.65
N ILE A 293 -6.52 4.05 -8.45
CA ILE A 293 -6.89 2.76 -9.01
C ILE A 293 -5.90 1.77 -8.46
N ARG A 294 -6.40 0.75 -7.79
CA ARG A 294 -5.59 -0.25 -7.10
C ARG A 294 -5.94 -1.63 -7.63
N PHE A 295 -4.97 -2.46 -7.86
CA PHE A 295 -5.21 -3.88 -8.10
C PHE A 295 -4.10 -4.72 -7.49
N GLY A 296 -4.40 -5.98 -7.25
CA GLY A 296 -3.39 -6.91 -6.78
C GLY A 296 -3.74 -8.34 -7.11
N ILE A 297 -2.70 -9.15 -7.13
CA ILE A 297 -2.76 -10.59 -7.24
C ILE A 297 -1.94 -11.20 -6.13
N THR A 298 -2.48 -12.20 -5.47
CA THR A 298 -1.81 -12.92 -4.39
C THR A 298 -1.86 -14.41 -4.63
N GLN A 299 -0.77 -15.10 -4.30
CA GLN A 299 -0.72 -16.57 -4.25
C GLN A 299 -0.18 -16.99 -2.90
N GLN A 300 -1.01 -17.73 -2.15
CA GLN A 300 -0.63 -18.39 -0.91
C GLN A 300 -0.15 -19.82 -1.21
N PHE A 301 0.81 -20.29 -0.45
CA PHE A 301 1.33 -21.65 -0.50
C PHE A 301 1.79 -22.11 0.88
N ARG A 302 1.98 -23.39 1.05
CA ARG A 302 2.55 -23.94 2.28
C ARG A 302 4.03 -24.22 2.07
N MET A 303 4.86 -23.69 2.96
CA MET A 303 6.26 -24.05 3.03
C MET A 303 6.41 -25.22 3.98
N HIS A 304 6.98 -26.33 3.52
CA HIS A 304 7.46 -27.37 4.42
C HIS A 304 8.82 -26.91 4.95
N LEU A 305 8.82 -26.40 6.17
CA LEU A 305 10.06 -26.24 6.91
C LEU A 305 10.35 -27.61 7.51
N TRP A 306 11.54 -28.09 7.27
CA TRP A 306 12.10 -29.38 7.70
C TRP A 306 12.00 -29.58 9.21
#